data_4ec1c9956b80baa058630cca5c9cd309
#
_entry.id   4ec1c9956b80baa058630cca5c9cd309
#
_cell.length_a   1.000
_cell.length_b   1.000
_cell.length_c   1.000
_cell.angle_alpha   90.00
_cell.angle_beta   90.00
_cell.angle_gamma   90.00
#
_symmetry.space_group_name_H-M   'P 1'
#
loop_
_entity.id
_entity.type
_entity.pdbx_description
1 polymer ?
#
loop_
_entity_poly.entity_id
_entity_poly.type
_entity_poly.pdbx_seq_one_letter_code
_entity_poly.pdbx_strand_id
1 'polypeptide(L)'
;MATLVSPGVSISVSDESFYAAAGAGSVPLIVIATAQDKKAPDGTSTASYTTSATAGKLYQITSQRELLQNFGNPVFKTSGSTPLHGNEQNEYGLMAAYSFLGIANRAYVLRADIDLDELSASSSAPTKNPANGAYWLDTSLTSWGLKRYESNAWVLKTLKKPGATEVDSNGDPKAAFGVTGEFCVSYYNSTGATKSTITFYEKIANVWRKIGSSAWSS
;
A
#
# COMPACT_ATOMS: atom_id res chain seq x y z
N MET A 1 27.85 -56.68 -12.61
CA MET A 1 28.79 -56.04 -13.54
C MET A 1 28.56 -56.67 -14.93
N ALA A 2 28.13 -55.90 -15.89
CA ALA A 2 28.05 -56.35 -17.27
C ALA A 2 29.45 -56.25 -17.87
N THR A 3 30.02 -57.41 -18.29
CA THR A 3 31.28 -57.46 -19.00
C THR A 3 31.03 -57.14 -20.49
N LEU A 4 31.58 -56.04 -20.95
CA LEU A 4 31.61 -55.68 -22.38
C LEU A 4 32.52 -56.65 -23.14
N VAL A 5 31.98 -57.35 -24.10
CA VAL A 5 32.69 -58.37 -24.91
C VAL A 5 33.28 -57.77 -26.20
N SER A 6 33.06 -56.49 -26.48
CA SER A 6 33.61 -55.76 -27.62
C SER A 6 33.91 -54.32 -27.25
N PRO A 7 34.82 -53.60 -27.99
CA PRO A 7 35.04 -52.18 -27.74
C PRO A 7 33.74 -51.39 -27.86
N GLY A 8 33.27 -50.80 -26.78
CA GLY A 8 32.08 -50.00 -26.72
C GLY A 8 32.21 -48.90 -25.69
N VAL A 9 31.39 -47.84 -25.82
CA VAL A 9 31.34 -46.74 -24.85
C VAL A 9 30.18 -47.06 -23.89
N SER A 10 30.49 -47.14 -22.58
CA SER A 10 29.51 -47.20 -21.52
C SER A 10 29.26 -45.80 -21.02
N ILE A 11 28.04 -45.28 -21.16
CA ILE A 11 27.64 -43.97 -20.60
C ILE A 11 26.80 -44.29 -19.37
N SER A 12 27.26 -43.85 -18.23
CA SER A 12 26.51 -43.80 -16.99
C SER A 12 25.98 -42.36 -16.81
N VAL A 13 24.65 -42.18 -16.88
CA VAL A 13 24.03 -40.90 -16.55
C VAL A 13 23.74 -40.93 -15.06
N SER A 14 24.44 -40.09 -14.31
CA SER A 14 24.14 -39.81 -12.92
C SER A 14 23.25 -38.55 -12.92
N ASP A 15 22.03 -38.67 -12.48
CA ASP A 15 21.17 -37.52 -12.24
C ASP A 15 21.60 -36.88 -10.91
N GLU A 16 22.40 -35.81 -11.00
CA GLU A 16 22.81 -34.99 -9.86
C GLU A 16 21.82 -33.84 -9.56
N SER A 17 20.65 -33.87 -10.14
CA SER A 17 19.60 -32.97 -9.74
C SER A 17 19.21 -33.30 -8.29
N PHE A 18 19.90 -32.70 -7.36
CA PHE A 18 19.41 -32.59 -5.99
C PHE A 18 18.10 -31.78 -6.02
N TYR A 19 16.99 -32.44 -6.21
CA TYR A 19 15.77 -31.97 -5.60
C TYR A 19 15.99 -32.05 -4.09
N ALA A 20 16.56 -30.98 -3.52
CA ALA A 20 16.37 -30.77 -2.11
C ALA A 20 14.86 -30.86 -1.89
N ALA A 21 14.40 -31.97 -1.26
CA ALA A 21 13.05 -32.03 -0.76
C ALA A 21 12.85 -30.69 -0.05
N ALA A 22 11.88 -29.91 -0.56
CA ALA A 22 11.61 -28.61 0.04
C ALA A 22 11.41 -28.90 1.52
N GLY A 23 12.46 -28.57 2.30
CA GLY A 23 12.37 -28.66 3.75
C GLY A 23 11.07 -27.99 4.10
N ALA A 24 10.41 -28.33 5.21
CA ALA A 24 9.15 -27.72 5.61
C ALA A 24 9.33 -26.19 5.65
N GLY A 25 9.40 -25.58 4.46
CA GLY A 25 9.73 -24.19 4.22
C GLY A 25 8.62 -23.36 4.84
N SER A 26 8.97 -22.38 5.61
CA SER A 26 8.02 -21.40 6.12
C SER A 26 7.23 -20.83 4.95
N VAL A 27 5.91 -20.93 5.02
CA VAL A 27 5.03 -20.30 4.04
C VAL A 27 5.00 -18.81 4.37
N PRO A 28 5.40 -17.93 3.46
CA PRO A 28 5.42 -16.50 3.76
C PRO A 28 4.01 -15.94 3.92
N LEU A 29 3.89 -14.95 4.79
CA LEU A 29 2.75 -14.05 4.85
C LEU A 29 3.09 -12.78 4.09
N ILE A 30 2.26 -12.45 3.11
CA ILE A 30 2.38 -11.22 2.31
C ILE A 30 1.18 -10.32 2.62
N VAL A 31 1.45 -9.16 3.21
CA VAL A 31 0.44 -8.13 3.45
C VAL A 31 0.42 -7.20 2.24
N ILE A 32 -0.76 -7.02 1.67
CA ILE A 32 -0.97 -6.19 0.48
C ILE A 32 -1.96 -5.07 0.76
N ALA A 33 -1.81 -3.96 0.04
CA ALA A 33 -2.80 -2.92 -0.09
C ALA A 33 -3.28 -2.87 -1.54
N THR A 34 -4.58 -2.79 -1.75
CA THR A 34 -5.21 -2.68 -3.07
C THR A 34 -6.41 -1.75 -3.00
N ALA A 35 -6.91 -1.32 -4.17
CA ALA A 35 -8.23 -0.72 -4.24
C ALA A 35 -9.31 -1.71 -3.77
N GLN A 36 -10.39 -1.20 -3.19
CA GLN A 36 -11.55 -1.99 -2.79
C GLN A 36 -12.44 -2.28 -4.01
N ASP A 37 -13.14 -3.42 -3.98
CA ASP A 37 -14.08 -3.86 -5.02
C ASP A 37 -13.48 -3.89 -6.44
N LYS A 38 -12.21 -4.27 -6.54
CA LYS A 38 -11.51 -4.41 -7.82
C LYS A 38 -12.20 -5.40 -8.74
N LYS A 39 -12.01 -5.21 -10.04
CA LYS A 39 -12.44 -6.19 -11.02
C LYS A 39 -11.47 -7.37 -11.09
N ALA A 40 -12.01 -8.56 -11.21
CA ALA A 40 -11.27 -9.75 -11.54
C ALA A 40 -10.73 -9.65 -12.99
N PRO A 41 -9.80 -10.53 -13.41
CA PRO A 41 -9.24 -10.51 -14.77
C PRO A 41 -10.25 -10.63 -15.90
N ASP A 42 -11.48 -11.09 -15.63
CA ASP A 42 -12.59 -11.13 -16.59
C ASP A 42 -13.17 -9.74 -16.92
N GLY A 43 -12.77 -8.71 -16.18
CA GLY A 43 -13.20 -7.32 -16.34
C GLY A 43 -14.63 -7.02 -15.88
N THR A 44 -15.38 -8.03 -15.43
CA THR A 44 -16.80 -7.90 -15.07
C THR A 44 -17.08 -8.20 -13.61
N SER A 45 -16.66 -9.36 -13.12
CA SER A 45 -16.87 -9.75 -11.73
C SER A 45 -15.97 -8.99 -10.76
N THR A 46 -16.43 -8.84 -9.51
CA THR A 46 -15.58 -8.30 -8.43
C THR A 46 -14.64 -9.38 -7.93
N ALA A 47 -13.36 -9.05 -7.80
CA ALA A 47 -12.36 -9.92 -7.20
C ALA A 47 -12.71 -10.19 -5.73
N SER A 48 -12.95 -11.46 -5.39
CA SER A 48 -13.63 -11.87 -4.16
C SER A 48 -12.97 -11.40 -2.87
N TYR A 49 -11.64 -11.23 -2.86
CA TYR A 49 -10.87 -10.87 -1.65
C TYR A 49 -10.52 -9.38 -1.60
N THR A 50 -11.17 -8.55 -2.42
CA THR A 50 -10.99 -7.10 -2.40
C THR A 50 -12.15 -6.34 -1.75
N THR A 51 -13.18 -7.03 -1.29
CA THR A 51 -14.32 -6.39 -0.62
C THR A 51 -13.97 -5.96 0.80
N SER A 52 -14.71 -5.00 1.38
CA SER A 52 -14.55 -4.58 2.78
C SER A 52 -14.72 -5.76 3.76
N ALA A 53 -15.65 -6.66 3.47
CA ALA A 53 -15.91 -7.83 4.32
C ALA A 53 -14.76 -8.85 4.37
N THR A 54 -13.82 -8.78 3.43
CA THR A 54 -12.67 -9.69 3.30
C THR A 54 -11.35 -9.07 3.73
N ALA A 55 -11.33 -7.77 4.02
CA ALA A 55 -10.14 -7.08 4.54
C ALA A 55 -9.71 -7.68 5.89
N GLY A 56 -8.41 -7.73 6.13
CA GLY A 56 -7.82 -8.30 7.34
C GLY A 56 -7.91 -9.83 7.45
N LYS A 57 -8.53 -10.52 6.49
CA LYS A 57 -8.60 -11.99 6.47
C LYS A 57 -7.40 -12.60 5.76
N LEU A 58 -6.97 -13.72 6.26
CA LEU A 58 -5.84 -14.49 5.74
C LEU A 58 -6.32 -15.52 4.73
N TYR A 59 -5.72 -15.51 3.53
CA TYR A 59 -6.02 -16.45 2.47
C TYR A 59 -4.75 -17.18 2.03
N GLN A 60 -4.83 -18.50 1.92
CA GLN A 60 -3.78 -19.29 1.29
C GLN A 60 -3.98 -19.23 -0.21
N ILE A 61 -2.97 -18.80 -0.94
CA ILE A 61 -2.93 -18.70 -2.40
C ILE A 61 -1.84 -19.61 -2.94
N THR A 62 -2.16 -20.39 -3.97
CA THR A 62 -1.28 -21.45 -4.48
C THR A 62 -0.75 -21.18 -5.89
N SER A 63 -1.24 -20.14 -6.56
CA SER A 63 -0.81 -19.78 -7.91
C SER A 63 -1.01 -18.31 -8.23
N GLN A 64 -0.27 -17.81 -9.22
CA GLN A 64 -0.46 -16.47 -9.78
C GLN A 64 -1.88 -16.25 -10.29
N ARG A 65 -2.44 -17.28 -10.97
CA ARG A 65 -3.80 -17.21 -11.51
C ARG A 65 -4.84 -17.04 -10.41
N GLU A 66 -4.73 -17.82 -9.34
CA GLU A 66 -5.62 -17.73 -8.18
C GLU A 66 -5.51 -16.35 -7.51
N LEU A 67 -4.27 -15.82 -7.37
CA LEU A 67 -4.05 -14.47 -6.84
C LEU A 67 -4.82 -13.43 -7.64
N LEU A 68 -4.66 -13.42 -8.97
CA LEU A 68 -5.31 -12.43 -9.82
C LEU A 68 -6.83 -12.57 -9.84
N GLN A 69 -7.36 -13.80 -9.83
CA GLN A 69 -8.81 -14.03 -9.78
C GLN A 69 -9.44 -13.47 -8.51
N ASN A 70 -8.74 -13.54 -7.39
CA ASN A 70 -9.26 -13.15 -6.08
C ASN A 70 -8.90 -11.72 -5.67
N PHE A 71 -7.77 -11.17 -6.13
CA PHE A 71 -7.31 -9.82 -5.78
C PHE A 71 -7.26 -8.84 -6.96
N GLY A 72 -7.61 -9.28 -8.18
CA GLY A 72 -7.52 -8.49 -9.40
C GLY A 72 -6.08 -8.29 -9.89
N ASN A 73 -5.92 -7.65 -11.05
CA ASN A 73 -4.60 -7.33 -11.60
C ASN A 73 -3.94 -6.20 -10.80
N PRO A 74 -2.60 -6.22 -10.57
CA PRO A 74 -1.89 -5.08 -10.00
C PRO A 74 -2.08 -3.82 -10.84
N VAL A 75 -2.38 -2.70 -10.19
CA VAL A 75 -2.58 -1.40 -10.85
C VAL A 75 -1.44 -0.46 -10.47
N PHE A 76 -0.92 0.25 -11.47
CA PHE A 76 0.12 1.27 -11.31
C PHE A 76 -0.35 2.59 -11.91
N LYS A 77 -0.11 3.67 -11.19
CA LYS A 77 -0.48 5.02 -11.64
C LYS A 77 0.46 5.50 -12.75
N THR A 78 -0.11 6.24 -13.67
CA THR A 78 0.62 6.86 -14.79
C THR A 78 0.24 8.33 -14.90
N SER A 79 1.16 9.13 -15.44
CA SER A 79 0.87 10.48 -15.94
C SER A 79 0.92 10.43 -17.47
N GLY A 80 -0.24 10.46 -18.11
CA GLY A 80 -0.36 10.05 -19.50
C GLY A 80 0.09 8.61 -19.69
N SER A 81 1.12 8.37 -20.50
CA SER A 81 1.72 7.03 -20.74
C SER A 81 2.94 6.74 -19.87
N THR A 82 3.39 7.69 -19.02
CA THR A 82 4.60 7.53 -18.20
C THR A 82 4.26 6.97 -16.83
N PRO A 83 4.87 5.84 -16.39
CA PRO A 83 4.66 5.29 -15.05
C PRO A 83 5.13 6.26 -13.95
N LEU A 84 4.32 6.43 -12.91
CA LEU A 84 4.65 7.19 -11.72
C LEU A 84 5.28 6.27 -10.67
N HIS A 85 6.61 6.15 -10.70
CA HIS A 85 7.35 5.35 -9.73
C HIS A 85 7.25 5.97 -8.32
N GLY A 86 7.12 5.12 -7.30
CA GLY A 86 7.03 5.57 -5.91
C GLY A 86 5.68 6.18 -5.50
N ASN A 87 4.67 6.16 -6.38
CA ASN A 87 3.33 6.59 -6.01
C ASN A 87 2.73 5.63 -4.98
N GLU A 88 2.13 6.17 -3.93
CA GLU A 88 1.56 5.40 -2.80
C GLU A 88 0.36 4.55 -3.21
N GLN A 89 -0.31 4.88 -4.30
CA GLN A 89 -1.43 4.12 -4.85
C GLN A 89 -0.99 2.97 -5.77
N ASN A 90 0.31 2.80 -6.00
CA ASN A 90 0.82 1.66 -6.76
C ASN A 90 0.74 0.38 -5.93
N GLU A 91 0.19 -0.65 -6.51
CA GLU A 91 -0.03 -1.95 -5.86
C GLU A 91 1.24 -2.83 -5.86
N TYR A 92 2.35 -2.29 -5.35
CA TYR A 92 3.64 -3.00 -5.29
C TYR A 92 3.56 -4.31 -4.49
N GLY A 93 2.78 -4.33 -3.39
CA GLY A 93 2.61 -5.53 -2.57
C GLY A 93 1.92 -6.66 -3.34
N LEU A 94 0.88 -6.33 -4.12
CA LEU A 94 0.20 -7.32 -4.97
C LEU A 94 1.12 -7.82 -6.09
N MET A 95 1.92 -6.93 -6.70
CA MET A 95 2.91 -7.33 -7.71
C MET A 95 4.01 -8.20 -7.12
N ALA A 96 4.47 -7.91 -5.90
CA ALA A 96 5.45 -8.76 -5.20
C ALA A 96 4.88 -10.14 -4.90
N ALA A 97 3.61 -10.24 -4.44
CA ALA A 97 2.94 -11.52 -4.24
C ALA A 97 2.81 -12.31 -5.56
N TYR A 98 2.47 -11.63 -6.65
CA TYR A 98 2.42 -12.23 -7.97
C TYR A 98 3.78 -12.79 -8.40
N SER A 99 4.84 -12.00 -8.26
CA SER A 99 6.20 -12.42 -8.63
C SER A 99 6.69 -13.59 -7.77
N PHE A 100 6.41 -13.56 -6.46
CA PHE A 100 6.74 -14.65 -5.55
C PHE A 100 6.06 -15.97 -5.96
N LEU A 101 4.77 -15.95 -6.28
CA LEU A 101 4.02 -17.13 -6.71
C LEU A 101 4.42 -17.64 -8.11
N GLY A 102 5.27 -16.90 -8.83
CA GLY A 102 5.90 -17.37 -10.06
C GLY A 102 7.00 -18.40 -9.85
N ILE A 103 7.59 -18.41 -8.64
CA ILE A 103 8.69 -19.31 -8.26
C ILE A 103 8.34 -20.22 -7.07
N ALA A 104 7.26 -19.90 -6.34
CA ALA A 104 6.78 -20.66 -5.18
C ALA A 104 5.38 -21.19 -5.42
N ASN A 105 5.04 -22.27 -4.71
CA ASN A 105 3.77 -22.95 -4.90
C ASN A 105 2.67 -22.55 -3.92
N ARG A 106 2.95 -21.65 -2.96
CA ARG A 106 1.96 -21.14 -2.00
C ARG A 106 2.49 -19.94 -1.20
N ALA A 107 1.56 -19.07 -0.82
CA ALA A 107 1.77 -17.97 0.13
C ALA A 107 0.48 -17.74 0.91
N TYR A 108 0.58 -17.17 2.11
CA TYR A 108 -0.55 -16.54 2.76
C TYR A 108 -0.61 -15.08 2.34
N VAL A 109 -1.76 -14.62 1.90
CA VAL A 109 -1.99 -13.23 1.48
C VAL A 109 -3.08 -12.62 2.35
N LEU A 110 -2.83 -11.43 2.86
CA LEU A 110 -3.77 -10.64 3.66
C LEU A 110 -3.87 -9.24 3.04
N ARG A 111 -5.09 -8.82 2.70
CA ARG A 111 -5.34 -7.44 2.28
C ARG A 111 -5.55 -6.57 3.52
N ALA A 112 -4.78 -5.49 3.64
CA ALA A 112 -5.02 -4.47 4.66
C ALA A 112 -6.41 -3.83 4.44
N ASP A 113 -7.05 -3.39 5.53
CA ASP A 113 -8.34 -2.68 5.46
C ASP A 113 -8.12 -1.21 5.06
N ILE A 114 -7.77 -1.04 3.79
CA ILE A 114 -7.49 0.25 3.16
C ILE A 114 -7.98 0.21 1.72
N ASP A 115 -8.53 1.31 1.23
CA ASP A 115 -8.82 1.51 -0.18
C ASP A 115 -7.81 2.49 -0.78
N LEU A 116 -6.95 2.01 -1.67
CA LEU A 116 -5.92 2.84 -2.31
C LEU A 116 -6.51 3.95 -3.18
N ASP A 117 -7.70 3.77 -3.74
CA ASP A 117 -8.36 4.79 -4.55
C ASP A 117 -8.85 5.98 -3.69
N GLU A 118 -9.11 5.75 -2.41
CA GLU A 118 -9.54 6.77 -1.46
C GLU A 118 -8.39 7.57 -0.81
N LEU A 119 -7.12 7.26 -1.13
CA LEU A 119 -5.96 8.02 -0.65
C LEU A 119 -5.83 9.40 -1.30
N SER A 120 -6.51 9.66 -2.41
CA SER A 120 -6.50 10.95 -3.10
C SER A 120 -7.35 12.00 -2.36
N ALA A 121 -6.95 13.26 -2.45
CA ALA A 121 -7.83 14.37 -2.09
C ALA A 121 -9.04 14.39 -3.02
N SER A 122 -10.22 14.68 -2.50
CA SER A 122 -11.46 14.64 -3.29
C SER A 122 -12.50 15.61 -2.74
N SER A 123 -13.42 16.07 -3.61
CA SER A 123 -14.57 16.90 -3.20
C SER A 123 -15.74 16.08 -2.68
N SER A 124 -15.66 14.76 -2.77
CA SER A 124 -16.69 13.84 -2.29
C SER A 124 -16.10 12.95 -1.21
N ALA A 125 -16.88 12.73 -0.14
CA ALA A 125 -16.43 11.88 0.95
C ALA A 125 -16.18 10.44 0.50
N PRO A 126 -15.11 9.78 0.96
CA PRO A 126 -14.92 8.35 0.80
C PRO A 126 -16.12 7.57 1.35
N THR A 127 -16.62 6.61 0.57
CA THR A 127 -17.86 5.88 0.90
C THR A 127 -17.65 4.39 1.12
N LYS A 128 -16.48 3.88 0.77
CA LYS A 128 -16.18 2.44 0.80
C LYS A 128 -15.69 1.99 2.18
N ASN A 129 -16.53 2.18 3.20
CA ASN A 129 -16.30 1.71 4.57
C ASN A 129 -14.96 2.17 5.17
N PRO A 130 -14.75 3.49 5.33
CA PRO A 130 -13.51 4.02 5.87
C PRO A 130 -13.27 3.48 7.29
N ALA A 131 -12.02 3.10 7.56
CA ALA A 131 -11.62 2.65 8.89
C ALA A 131 -11.64 3.82 9.89
N ASN A 132 -11.95 3.53 11.15
CA ASN A 132 -11.87 4.54 12.21
C ASN A 132 -10.43 5.05 12.32
N GLY A 133 -10.23 6.37 12.25
CA GLY A 133 -8.90 7.00 12.19
C GLY A 133 -8.40 7.29 10.76
N ALA A 134 -9.11 6.87 9.71
CA ALA A 134 -8.78 7.23 8.33
C ALA A 134 -8.84 8.76 8.12
N TYR A 135 -8.02 9.27 7.19
CA TYR A 135 -7.99 10.69 6.84
C TYR A 135 -8.52 10.92 5.44
N TRP A 136 -9.17 12.05 5.26
CA TRP A 136 -9.63 12.55 3.97
C TRP A 136 -9.35 14.06 3.88
N LEU A 137 -8.71 14.49 2.80
CA LEU A 137 -8.60 15.89 2.45
C LEU A 137 -9.77 16.27 1.55
N ASP A 138 -10.75 16.95 2.15
CA ASP A 138 -11.91 17.47 1.43
C ASP A 138 -11.51 18.72 0.64
N THR A 139 -11.65 18.65 -0.68
CA THR A 139 -11.34 19.74 -1.62
C THR A 139 -12.58 20.49 -2.08
N SER A 140 -13.76 20.21 -1.51
CA SER A 140 -14.99 20.93 -1.85
C SER A 140 -14.90 22.42 -1.42
N LEU A 141 -15.54 23.29 -2.20
CA LEU A 141 -15.54 24.73 -1.91
C LEU A 141 -16.27 25.10 -0.61
N THR A 142 -17.19 24.25 -0.18
CA THR A 142 -18.07 24.55 0.98
C THR A 142 -17.54 23.99 2.29
N SER A 143 -16.74 22.95 2.27
CA SER A 143 -16.28 22.25 3.47
C SER A 143 -14.80 21.82 3.40
N TRP A 144 -13.99 22.60 2.65
CA TRP A 144 -12.56 22.32 2.50
C TRP A 144 -11.87 22.10 3.84
N GLY A 145 -11.02 21.08 3.90
CA GLY A 145 -10.17 20.83 5.06
C GLY A 145 -9.86 19.36 5.29
N LEU A 146 -8.97 19.15 6.27
CA LEU A 146 -8.62 17.82 6.72
C LEU A 146 -9.76 17.25 7.56
N LYS A 147 -10.22 16.07 7.21
CA LYS A 147 -11.20 15.32 7.99
C LYS A 147 -10.61 13.99 8.45
N ARG A 148 -11.04 13.53 9.62
CA ARG A 148 -10.72 12.22 10.16
C ARG A 148 -12.02 11.45 10.39
N TYR A 149 -12.02 10.17 10.07
CA TYR A 149 -13.19 9.31 10.30
C TYR A 149 -13.24 8.88 11.76
N GLU A 150 -14.27 9.28 12.47
CA GLU A 150 -14.46 9.04 13.89
C GLU A 150 -15.94 8.78 14.18
N SER A 151 -16.24 7.73 14.95
CA SER A 151 -17.62 7.39 15.35
C SER A 151 -18.60 7.35 14.17
N ASN A 152 -18.18 6.72 13.07
CA ASN A 152 -18.94 6.56 11.83
C ASN A 152 -19.22 7.87 11.06
N ALA A 153 -18.44 8.91 11.28
CA ALA A 153 -18.58 10.19 10.57
C ALA A 153 -17.23 10.81 10.21
N TRP A 154 -17.20 11.60 9.12
CA TRP A 154 -16.05 12.44 8.78
C TRP A 154 -16.09 13.74 9.59
N VAL A 155 -15.14 13.91 10.51
CA VAL A 155 -15.05 15.03 11.43
C VAL A 155 -13.95 15.98 10.97
N LEU A 156 -14.32 17.25 10.70
CA LEU A 156 -13.36 18.29 10.31
C LEU A 156 -12.38 18.58 11.47
N LYS A 157 -11.10 18.63 11.15
CA LYS A 157 -10.02 18.92 12.12
C LYS A 157 -9.52 20.34 11.97
N THR A 158 -9.34 21.00 13.10
CA THR A 158 -8.72 22.34 13.12
C THR A 158 -7.23 22.20 12.89
N LEU A 159 -6.72 22.91 11.88
CA LEU A 159 -5.31 22.88 11.50
C LEU A 159 -4.55 24.05 12.13
N LYS A 160 -3.51 23.75 12.92
CA LYS A 160 -2.50 24.74 13.33
C LYS A 160 -1.52 25.01 12.20
N LYS A 161 -0.95 26.18 12.18
CA LYS A 161 0.05 26.63 11.20
C LYS A 161 1.33 27.01 11.92
N PRO A 162 2.38 26.17 11.89
CA PRO A 162 3.66 26.50 12.53
C PRO A 162 4.33 27.65 11.78
N GLY A 163 4.92 28.60 12.51
CA GLY A 163 5.79 29.62 11.94
C GLY A 163 7.18 29.09 11.60
N ALA A 164 8.01 29.92 10.96
CA ALA A 164 9.37 29.54 10.54
C ALA A 164 10.27 29.05 11.69
N THR A 165 10.09 29.58 12.90
CA THR A 165 10.85 29.19 14.10
C THR A 165 10.36 27.88 14.71
N GLU A 166 9.16 27.43 14.36
CA GLU A 166 8.47 26.25 14.88
C GLU A 166 8.62 25.03 13.99
N VAL A 167 9.30 25.19 12.84
CA VAL A 167 9.68 24.09 11.94
C VAL A 167 11.18 23.85 11.94
N ASP A 168 11.59 22.65 11.56
CA ASP A 168 12.99 22.29 11.35
C ASP A 168 13.49 22.69 9.94
N SER A 169 14.71 22.27 9.56
CA SER A 169 15.30 22.55 8.25
C SER A 169 14.52 21.97 7.07
N ASN A 170 13.75 20.91 7.29
CA ASN A 170 12.90 20.28 6.29
C ASN A 170 11.50 20.91 6.21
N GLY A 171 11.19 21.79 7.17
CA GLY A 171 9.87 22.38 7.34
C GLY A 171 8.90 21.47 8.07
N ASP A 172 9.38 20.46 8.80
CA ASP A 172 8.57 19.62 9.65
C ASP A 172 8.35 20.29 11.02
N PRO A 173 7.16 20.19 11.63
CA PRO A 173 6.89 20.85 12.89
C PRO A 173 7.75 20.28 14.02
N LYS A 174 8.38 21.17 14.81
CA LYS A 174 9.19 20.79 15.98
C LYS A 174 8.32 20.15 17.06
N ALA A 175 8.91 19.26 17.85
CA ALA A 175 8.21 18.60 18.96
C ALA A 175 7.64 19.55 20.01
N ALA A 176 8.27 20.73 20.20
CA ALA A 176 7.78 21.75 21.13
C ALA A 176 6.52 22.49 20.63
N PHE A 177 6.20 22.43 19.33
CA PHE A 177 5.00 23.02 18.76
C PHE A 177 3.77 22.16 19.02
N GLY A 178 2.71 22.75 19.55
CA GLY A 178 1.42 22.08 19.77
C GLY A 178 1.43 20.97 20.83
N VAL A 179 0.30 20.29 21.02
CA VAL A 179 0.11 19.18 21.96
C VAL A 179 -0.44 17.93 21.26
N THR A 180 -0.31 16.77 21.91
CA THR A 180 -0.85 15.47 21.39
C THR A 180 -2.34 15.59 21.09
N GLY A 181 -2.75 15.05 19.94
CA GLY A 181 -4.12 15.10 19.41
C GLY A 181 -4.39 16.31 18.50
N GLU A 182 -3.45 17.21 18.33
CA GLU A 182 -3.59 18.33 17.41
C GLU A 182 -3.14 17.99 16.01
N PHE A 183 -3.68 18.75 15.05
CA PHE A 183 -3.36 18.67 13.63
C PHE A 183 -2.69 19.93 13.17
N CYS A 184 -1.75 19.81 12.24
CA CYS A 184 -1.16 21.00 11.63
C CYS A 184 -0.93 20.84 10.13
N VAL A 185 -0.82 21.97 9.44
CA VAL A 185 -0.41 22.06 8.04
C VAL A 185 0.86 22.90 7.96
N SER A 186 1.93 22.32 7.44
CA SER A 186 3.20 23.01 7.22
C SER A 186 3.38 23.34 5.75
N TYR A 187 3.62 24.63 5.47
CA TYR A 187 3.86 25.16 4.13
C TYR A 187 5.06 26.14 4.10
N TYR A 188 5.76 26.29 5.22
CA TYR A 188 7.00 27.04 5.30
C TYR A 188 8.20 26.12 5.58
N ASN A 189 9.38 26.53 5.11
CA ASN A 189 10.65 25.97 5.57
C ASN A 189 11.21 26.81 6.73
N SER A 190 12.34 26.40 7.31
CA SER A 190 12.98 27.09 8.45
C SER A 190 13.51 28.50 8.12
N THR A 191 13.61 28.87 6.85
CA THR A 191 13.98 30.23 6.41
C THR A 191 12.75 31.13 6.22
N GLY A 192 11.54 30.62 6.43
CA GLY A 192 10.28 31.33 6.20
C GLY A 192 9.83 31.36 4.75
N ALA A 193 10.54 30.69 3.83
CA ALA A 193 10.10 30.55 2.45
C ALA A 193 9.00 29.49 2.34
N THR A 194 8.05 29.70 1.42
CA THR A 194 6.98 28.75 1.15
C THR A 194 7.54 27.47 0.53
N LYS A 195 7.10 26.31 1.05
CA LYS A 195 7.41 25.01 0.46
C LYS A 195 6.63 24.83 -0.83
N SER A 196 7.21 24.11 -1.79
CA SER A 196 6.50 23.68 -3.01
C SER A 196 5.38 22.68 -2.71
N THR A 197 5.46 21.97 -1.59
CA THR A 197 4.52 20.91 -1.21
C THR A 197 3.98 21.18 0.19
N ILE A 198 2.67 21.25 0.33
CA ILE A 198 1.97 21.33 1.61
C ILE A 198 2.00 19.96 2.27
N THR A 199 2.27 19.91 3.57
CA THR A 199 2.32 18.67 4.33
C THR A 199 1.44 18.77 5.57
N PHE A 200 0.63 17.72 5.79
CA PHE A 200 -0.26 17.63 6.95
C PHE A 200 0.33 16.69 7.99
N TYR A 201 0.06 16.98 9.28
CA TYR A 201 0.57 16.20 10.40
C TYR A 201 -0.49 16.06 11.48
N GLU A 202 -0.43 14.94 12.21
CA GLU A 202 -1.09 14.73 13.49
C GLU A 202 -0.03 14.54 14.58
N LYS A 203 -0.25 15.12 15.75
CA LYS A 203 0.64 14.93 16.91
C LYS A 203 0.19 13.74 17.74
N ILE A 204 0.96 12.65 17.66
CA ILE A 204 0.70 11.38 18.36
C ILE A 204 1.86 11.14 19.35
N ALA A 205 1.52 10.88 20.62
CA ALA A 205 2.51 10.64 21.67
C ALA A 205 3.63 11.70 21.66
N ASN A 206 3.26 12.97 21.55
CA ASN A 206 4.15 14.13 21.54
C ASN A 206 5.08 14.26 20.31
N VAL A 207 4.87 13.44 19.27
CA VAL A 207 5.61 13.46 18.01
C VAL A 207 4.68 13.83 16.86
N TRP A 208 5.10 14.76 16.01
CA TRP A 208 4.39 15.08 14.77
C TRP A 208 4.61 13.95 13.75
N ARG A 209 3.54 13.33 13.32
CA ARG A 209 3.55 12.30 12.29
C ARG A 209 2.90 12.84 11.03
N LYS A 210 3.60 12.71 9.91
CA LYS A 210 3.05 13.05 8.60
C LYS A 210 1.84 12.18 8.30
N ILE A 211 0.76 12.80 7.82
CA ILE A 211 -0.47 12.14 7.41
C ILE A 211 -0.83 12.53 5.99
N GLY A 212 -1.73 11.75 5.38
CA GLY A 212 -2.09 11.91 3.98
C GLY A 212 -1.14 11.19 3.04
N SER A 213 -1.38 11.35 1.76
CA SER A 213 -0.63 10.72 0.68
C SER A 213 -0.01 11.75 -0.26
N SER A 214 0.90 11.32 -1.13
CA SER A 214 1.45 12.16 -2.20
C SER A 214 0.35 12.65 -3.17
N ALA A 215 -0.75 11.90 -3.27
CA ALA A 215 -1.91 12.26 -4.10
C ALA A 215 -2.71 13.46 -3.56
N TRP A 216 -2.43 13.93 -2.32
CA TRP A 216 -3.05 15.16 -1.79
C TRP A 216 -2.43 16.44 -2.35
N SER A 217 -1.26 16.34 -2.98
CA SER A 217 -0.48 17.48 -3.47
C SER A 217 -0.55 17.64 -5.00
N SER A 218 -1.34 16.80 -5.68
CA SER A 218 -1.48 16.78 -7.15
C SER A 218 -2.70 17.55 -7.61
#